data_db811a7f0fa40852e6da1fb90d769ed9
#
_entry.id   db811a7f0fa40852e6da1fb90d769ed9
#
_cell.length_a   1.000
_cell.length_b   1.000
_cell.length_c   1.000
_cell.angle_alpha   90.00
_cell.angle_beta   90.00
_cell.angle_gamma   90.00
#
_symmetry.space_group_name_H-M   'P 1'
#
loop_
_entity.id
_entity.type
_entity.pdbx_description
1 polymer ?
#
loop_
_entity_poly.entity_id
_entity_poly.type
_entity_poly.pdbx_seq_one_letter_code
_entity_poly.pdbx_strand_id
1 'polypeptide(L)'
;VGYTRVSTDKQGKEGYGSADQLQTINEFVKNDELLQVFQEEESGSRNDRPQLTQALELCKKEKATLVIARLDRLSRNLAFTASLMESKIEFVCCDMPSVNKFTIQVLAAVAEQYLDTLRKNTKSALAQAKKRGVVLGNTKNLKQAAKKGNAKKKLLADEKARSVNNIILDLK
;
A
#
# COMPACT_ATOMS: atom_id res chain seq x y z
N VAL A 1 8.42 -15.91 -8.24
CA VAL A 1 8.92 -14.68 -7.59
C VAL A 1 8.07 -14.40 -6.37
N GLY A 2 8.69 -14.27 -5.17
CA GLY A 2 8.00 -13.94 -3.93
C GLY A 2 7.82 -12.44 -3.73
N TYR A 3 6.68 -12.03 -3.14
CA TYR A 3 6.47 -10.65 -2.73
C TYR A 3 5.91 -10.61 -1.30
N THR A 4 6.56 -9.85 -0.43
CA THR A 4 6.16 -9.63 0.96
C THR A 4 5.99 -8.15 1.24
N ARG A 5 5.14 -7.81 2.21
CA ARG A 5 4.88 -6.42 2.61
C ARG A 5 4.86 -6.27 4.13
N VAL A 6 5.61 -5.31 4.64
CA VAL A 6 5.63 -4.97 6.06
C VAL A 6 5.18 -3.52 6.28
N SER A 7 4.55 -3.24 7.41
CA SER A 7 4.24 -1.87 7.81
C SER A 7 5.41 -1.29 8.60
N THR A 8 5.68 0.01 8.42
CA THR A 8 6.71 0.73 9.18
C THR A 8 6.35 0.99 10.65
N ASP A 9 5.12 0.65 11.07
CA ASP A 9 4.71 0.71 12.47
C ASP A 9 5.42 -0.35 13.33
N LYS A 10 5.36 -0.20 14.67
CA LYS A 10 6.12 -1.01 15.65
C LYS A 10 6.16 -2.52 15.39
N GLN A 11 5.16 -3.08 14.72
CA GLN A 11 5.13 -4.49 14.33
C GLN A 11 6.13 -4.84 13.21
N GLY A 12 6.52 -3.88 12.36
CA GLY A 12 7.56 -4.07 11.34
C GLY A 12 8.98 -4.08 11.92
N LYS A 13 9.20 -3.44 13.08
CA LYS A 13 10.52 -3.39 13.72
C LYS A 13 10.91 -4.69 14.42
N GLU A 14 9.94 -5.53 14.79
CA GLU A 14 10.20 -6.83 15.42
C GLU A 14 10.37 -7.96 14.40
N GLY A 15 10.20 -7.70 13.10
CA GLY A 15 10.50 -8.63 12.01
C GLY A 15 9.54 -9.82 11.84
N TYR A 16 8.68 -10.08 12.82
CA TYR A 16 7.81 -11.27 12.82
C TYR A 16 6.88 -11.34 11.61
N GLY A 17 6.31 -10.22 11.19
CA GLY A 17 5.37 -10.21 10.06
C GLY A 17 6.01 -10.49 8.69
N SER A 18 7.30 -10.19 8.51
CA SER A 18 8.04 -10.46 7.28
C SER A 18 8.55 -11.91 7.24
N ALA A 19 9.07 -12.39 8.35
CA ALA A 19 9.57 -13.77 8.47
C ALA A 19 8.43 -14.79 8.26
N ASP A 20 7.26 -14.56 8.86
CA ASP A 20 6.07 -15.39 8.68
C ASP A 20 5.62 -15.45 7.21
N GLN A 21 5.56 -14.30 6.53
CA GLN A 21 5.22 -14.26 5.10
C GLN A 21 6.24 -15.01 4.24
N LEU A 22 7.53 -14.82 4.53
CA LEU A 22 8.59 -15.50 3.81
C LEU A 22 8.57 -17.03 4.03
N GLN A 23 8.31 -17.46 5.26
CA GLN A 23 8.15 -18.86 5.58
C GLN A 23 6.96 -19.45 4.81
N THR A 24 5.80 -18.78 4.81
CA THR A 24 4.60 -19.20 4.08
C THR A 24 4.89 -19.35 2.58
N ILE A 25 5.61 -18.42 1.97
CA ILE A 25 6.01 -18.49 0.56
C ILE A 25 6.93 -19.67 0.32
N ASN A 26 7.96 -19.86 1.16
CA ASN A 26 8.91 -20.96 1.02
C ASN A 26 8.23 -22.34 1.16
N GLU A 27 7.29 -22.46 2.09
CA GLU A 27 6.51 -23.69 2.28
C GLU A 27 5.61 -23.98 1.08
N PHE A 28 5.04 -22.95 0.47
CA PHE A 28 4.19 -23.07 -0.72
C PHE A 28 5.01 -23.46 -1.96
N VAL A 29 6.18 -22.85 -2.16
CA VAL A 29 7.07 -23.06 -3.32
C VAL A 29 8.01 -24.25 -3.13
N LYS A 30 7.77 -25.09 -2.13
CA LYS A 30 8.68 -26.16 -1.67
C LYS A 30 9.28 -27.05 -2.77
N ASN A 31 8.57 -27.25 -3.87
CA ASN A 31 8.99 -28.09 -5.00
C ASN A 31 9.33 -27.29 -6.27
N ASP A 32 9.23 -25.96 -6.21
CA ASP A 32 9.48 -25.07 -7.33
C ASP A 32 10.68 -24.16 -7.04
N GLU A 33 11.24 -23.54 -8.08
CA GLU A 33 12.35 -22.61 -7.93
C GLU A 33 11.85 -21.22 -7.52
N LEU A 34 12.28 -20.72 -6.37
CA LEU A 34 12.04 -19.35 -5.93
C LEU A 34 13.17 -18.43 -6.42
N LEU A 35 12.96 -17.74 -7.54
CA LEU A 35 13.98 -16.91 -8.19
C LEU A 35 14.46 -15.77 -7.29
N GLN A 36 13.53 -15.01 -6.70
CA GLN A 36 13.83 -13.86 -5.84
C GLN A 36 12.62 -13.49 -4.99
N VAL A 37 12.87 -12.88 -3.82
CA VAL A 37 11.83 -12.30 -2.96
C VAL A 37 12.02 -10.78 -2.88
N PHE A 38 10.94 -10.04 -3.13
CA PHE A 38 10.88 -8.59 -3.01
C PHE A 38 10.11 -8.22 -1.75
N GLN A 39 10.70 -7.41 -0.91
CA GLN A 39 10.09 -6.94 0.33
C GLN A 39 9.76 -5.46 0.25
N GLU A 40 8.49 -5.10 0.39
CA GLU A 40 8.00 -3.73 0.40
C GLU A 40 7.79 -3.22 1.82
N GLU A 41 8.28 -2.02 2.11
CA GLU A 41 7.99 -1.32 3.35
C GLU A 41 6.88 -0.28 3.12
N GLU A 42 5.72 -0.48 3.76
CA GLU A 42 4.61 0.46 3.67
C GLU A 42 4.80 1.62 4.63
N SER A 43 5.16 2.79 4.12
CA SER A 43 5.03 4.04 4.86
C SER A 43 3.63 4.62 4.65
N GLY A 44 2.87 4.80 5.72
CA GLY A 44 1.42 5.05 5.75
C GLY A 44 0.80 6.16 4.89
N SER A 45 1.57 6.84 4.03
CA SER A 45 1.08 7.88 3.13
C SER A 45 1.53 7.74 1.67
N ARG A 46 2.37 6.76 1.34
CA ARG A 46 2.87 6.58 -0.02
C ARG A 46 2.27 5.33 -0.65
N ASN A 47 1.54 5.52 -1.75
CA ASN A 47 1.08 4.42 -2.60
C ASN A 47 2.17 3.94 -3.59
N ASP A 48 3.38 4.44 -3.42
CA ASP A 48 4.51 4.09 -4.27
C ASP A 48 5.09 2.74 -3.84
N ARG A 49 5.24 1.81 -4.79
CA ARG A 49 5.64 0.42 -4.54
C ARG A 49 6.74 -0.03 -5.48
N PRO A 50 7.94 0.49 -5.28
CA PRO A 50 9.06 0.18 -6.16
C PRO A 50 9.40 -1.31 -6.17
N GLN A 51 9.29 -2.00 -5.03
CA GLN A 51 9.58 -3.43 -4.94
C GLN A 51 8.57 -4.29 -5.70
N LEU A 52 7.28 -3.91 -5.67
CA LEU A 52 6.28 -4.58 -6.48
C LEU A 52 6.56 -4.40 -7.98
N THR A 53 6.89 -3.19 -8.40
CA THR A 53 7.21 -2.91 -9.82
C THR A 53 8.36 -3.80 -10.29
N GLN A 54 9.43 -3.90 -9.52
CA GLN A 54 10.57 -4.78 -9.82
C GLN A 54 10.18 -6.26 -9.84
N ALA A 55 9.35 -6.71 -8.89
CA ALA A 55 8.84 -8.07 -8.86
C ALA A 55 8.04 -8.41 -10.12
N LEU A 56 7.17 -7.50 -10.56
CA LEU A 56 6.37 -7.67 -11.79
C LEU A 56 7.25 -7.67 -13.06
N GLU A 57 8.26 -6.82 -13.12
CA GLU A 57 9.22 -6.81 -14.22
C GLU A 57 10.00 -8.14 -14.31
N LEU A 58 10.46 -8.67 -13.17
CA LEU A 58 11.13 -9.96 -13.13
C LEU A 58 10.19 -11.10 -13.55
N CYS A 59 8.95 -11.11 -13.04
CA CYS A 59 7.94 -12.12 -13.45
C CYS A 59 7.70 -12.06 -14.96
N LYS A 60 7.62 -10.88 -15.55
CA LYS A 60 7.42 -10.73 -16.99
C LYS A 60 8.62 -11.23 -17.80
N LYS A 61 9.84 -10.91 -17.35
CA LYS A 61 11.09 -11.31 -18.01
C LYS A 61 11.28 -12.82 -17.98
N GLU A 62 11.11 -13.42 -16.83
CA GLU A 62 11.37 -14.85 -16.59
C GLU A 62 10.14 -15.73 -16.83
N LYS A 63 8.99 -15.14 -17.23
CA LYS A 63 7.68 -15.83 -17.35
C LYS A 63 7.29 -16.56 -16.07
N ALA A 64 7.60 -15.98 -14.93
CA ALA A 64 7.41 -16.56 -13.62
C ALA A 64 6.11 -16.08 -12.96
N THR A 65 5.56 -16.89 -12.07
CA THR A 65 4.38 -16.57 -11.25
C THR A 65 4.77 -15.70 -10.05
N LEU A 66 3.98 -14.68 -9.74
CA LEU A 66 4.11 -13.90 -8.51
C LEU A 66 3.44 -14.63 -7.35
N VAL A 67 4.18 -14.91 -6.29
CA VAL A 67 3.70 -15.62 -5.09
C VAL A 67 3.59 -14.63 -3.94
N ILE A 68 2.40 -14.57 -3.32
CA ILE A 68 2.07 -13.66 -2.23
C ILE A 68 1.55 -14.47 -1.06
N ALA A 69 2.04 -14.22 0.15
CA ALA A 69 1.70 -15.03 1.31
C ALA A 69 0.19 -14.98 1.64
N ARG A 70 -0.45 -13.79 1.56
CA ARG A 70 -1.82 -13.59 2.02
C ARG A 70 -2.61 -12.63 1.17
N LEU A 71 -3.87 -12.98 0.89
CA LEU A 71 -4.80 -12.16 0.10
C LEU A 71 -5.17 -10.84 0.77
N ASP A 72 -5.22 -10.76 2.12
CA ASP A 72 -5.53 -9.53 2.84
C ASP A 72 -4.49 -8.42 2.59
N ARG A 73 -3.28 -8.80 2.17
CA ARG A 73 -2.24 -7.86 1.73
C ARG A 73 -2.56 -7.23 0.37
N LEU A 74 -3.34 -7.93 -0.45
CA LEU A 74 -3.86 -7.43 -1.75
C LEU A 74 -5.07 -6.52 -1.58
N SER A 75 -6.07 -6.95 -0.81
CA SER A 75 -7.41 -6.37 -0.78
C SER A 75 -7.48 -4.96 -0.17
N ARG A 76 -6.51 -4.58 0.67
CA ARG A 76 -6.50 -3.25 1.30
C ARG A 76 -6.09 -2.11 0.38
N ASN A 77 -5.57 -2.41 -0.80
CA ASN A 77 -5.12 -1.38 -1.74
C ASN A 77 -5.58 -1.68 -3.16
N LEU A 78 -6.65 -1.02 -3.57
CA LEU A 78 -7.22 -1.10 -4.91
C LEU A 78 -6.20 -0.82 -6.02
N ALA A 79 -5.28 0.14 -5.80
CA ALA A 79 -4.24 0.47 -6.77
C ALA A 79 -3.29 -0.72 -7.00
N PHE A 80 -2.94 -1.46 -5.95
CA PHE A 80 -2.13 -2.67 -6.07
C PHE A 80 -2.85 -3.76 -6.88
N THR A 81 -4.12 -4.00 -6.54
CA THR A 81 -4.93 -5.00 -7.24
C THR A 81 -5.09 -4.63 -8.72
N ALA A 82 -5.31 -3.34 -9.02
CA ALA A 82 -5.38 -2.84 -10.40
C ALA A 82 -4.06 -3.05 -11.16
N SER A 83 -2.92 -2.64 -10.59
CA SER A 83 -1.60 -2.83 -11.22
C SER A 83 -1.29 -4.30 -11.49
N LEU A 84 -1.65 -5.19 -10.56
CA LEU A 84 -1.47 -6.63 -10.73
C LEU A 84 -2.35 -7.16 -11.87
N MET A 85 -3.56 -6.67 -12.00
CA MET A 85 -4.48 -7.05 -13.08
C MET A 85 -4.04 -6.56 -14.45
N GLU A 86 -3.54 -5.33 -14.53
CA GLU A 86 -3.02 -4.73 -15.75
C GLU A 86 -1.73 -5.42 -16.23
N SER A 87 -0.94 -5.94 -15.32
CA SER A 87 0.36 -6.56 -15.62
C SER A 87 0.26 -7.82 -16.48
N LYS A 88 -0.91 -8.47 -16.57
CA LYS A 88 -1.15 -9.77 -17.23
C LYS A 88 -0.28 -10.92 -16.70
N ILE A 89 0.36 -10.74 -15.55
CA ILE A 89 1.21 -11.74 -14.90
C ILE A 89 0.31 -12.69 -14.11
N GLU A 90 0.66 -13.97 -14.11
CA GLU A 90 0.04 -14.94 -13.24
C GLU A 90 0.51 -14.73 -11.80
N PHE A 91 -0.41 -14.86 -10.87
CA PHE A 91 -0.09 -14.75 -9.45
C PHE A 91 -0.93 -15.74 -8.62
N VAL A 92 -0.38 -16.09 -7.46
CA VAL A 92 -1.02 -16.98 -6.51
C VAL A 92 -0.89 -16.43 -5.09
N CYS A 93 -1.93 -16.62 -4.28
CA CYS A 93 -1.92 -16.32 -2.86
C CYS A 93 -1.82 -17.63 -2.08
N CYS A 94 -0.81 -17.73 -1.20
CA CYS A 94 -0.56 -19.01 -0.48
C CYS A 94 -1.72 -19.41 0.44
N ASP A 95 -2.40 -18.42 1.06
CA ASP A 95 -3.56 -18.65 1.92
C ASP A 95 -4.82 -19.06 1.16
N MET A 96 -4.89 -18.77 -0.15
CA MET A 96 -6.03 -19.09 -1.01
C MET A 96 -5.58 -19.46 -2.44
N PRO A 97 -4.93 -20.59 -2.66
CA PRO A 97 -4.36 -20.96 -3.97
C PRO A 97 -5.40 -21.10 -5.08
N SER A 98 -6.65 -21.41 -4.73
CA SER A 98 -7.76 -21.54 -5.69
C SER A 98 -8.34 -20.20 -6.16
N VAL A 99 -7.90 -19.08 -5.58
CA VAL A 99 -8.37 -17.73 -5.96
C VAL A 99 -7.76 -17.34 -7.29
N ASN A 100 -8.58 -17.36 -8.32
CA ASN A 100 -8.20 -16.92 -9.64
C ASN A 100 -8.36 -15.38 -9.80
N LYS A 101 -7.86 -14.86 -10.92
CA LYS A 101 -7.93 -13.44 -11.29
C LYS A 101 -9.35 -12.88 -11.21
N PHE A 102 -10.36 -13.65 -11.66
CA PHE A 102 -11.76 -13.23 -11.63
C PHE A 102 -12.27 -13.06 -10.19
N THR A 103 -11.97 -14.00 -9.30
CA THR A 103 -12.35 -13.91 -7.88
C THR A 103 -11.78 -12.64 -7.23
N ILE A 104 -10.53 -12.29 -7.54
CA ILE A 104 -9.92 -11.06 -7.01
C ILE A 104 -10.58 -9.80 -7.59
N GLN A 105 -10.97 -9.81 -8.86
CA GLN A 105 -11.73 -8.70 -9.46
C GLN A 105 -13.05 -8.48 -8.74
N VAL A 106 -13.78 -9.53 -8.46
CA VAL A 106 -15.03 -9.47 -7.71
C VAL A 106 -14.80 -8.94 -6.30
N LEU A 107 -13.79 -9.46 -5.59
CA LEU A 107 -13.44 -8.99 -4.25
C LEU A 107 -13.00 -7.53 -4.23
N ALA A 108 -12.24 -7.08 -5.21
CA ALA A 108 -11.85 -5.69 -5.35
C ALA A 108 -13.06 -4.76 -5.57
N ALA A 109 -13.98 -5.15 -6.45
CA ALA A 109 -15.21 -4.40 -6.70
C ALA A 109 -16.10 -4.32 -5.44
N VAL A 110 -16.24 -5.41 -4.70
CA VAL A 110 -16.98 -5.44 -3.43
C VAL A 110 -16.31 -4.55 -2.38
N ALA A 111 -14.98 -4.58 -2.28
CA ALA A 111 -14.24 -3.73 -1.35
C ALA A 111 -14.40 -2.24 -1.67
N GLU A 112 -14.39 -1.87 -2.95
CA GLU A 112 -14.64 -0.50 -3.42
C GLU A 112 -16.04 -0.03 -3.03
N GLN A 113 -17.05 -0.83 -3.34
CA GLN A 113 -18.44 -0.57 -2.97
C GLN A 113 -18.61 -0.39 -1.46
N TYR A 114 -17.94 -1.21 -0.67
CA TYR A 114 -17.97 -1.12 0.78
C TYR A 114 -17.34 0.19 1.28
N LEU A 115 -16.20 0.59 0.75
CA LEU A 115 -15.55 1.87 1.07
C LEU A 115 -16.42 3.07 0.71
N ASP A 116 -17.08 3.04 -0.43
CA ASP A 116 -18.01 4.11 -0.83
C ASP A 116 -19.22 4.19 0.08
N THR A 117 -19.74 3.05 0.50
CA THR A 117 -20.82 2.99 1.49
C THR A 117 -20.38 3.57 2.83
N LEU A 118 -19.18 3.21 3.32
CA LEU A 118 -18.61 3.79 4.54
C LEU A 118 -18.43 5.32 4.43
N ARG A 119 -17.91 5.80 3.30
CA ARG A 119 -17.76 7.26 3.05
C ARG A 119 -19.11 7.99 3.08
N LYS A 120 -20.14 7.42 2.43
CA LYS A 120 -21.50 7.97 2.44
C LYS A 120 -22.08 8.00 3.85
N ASN A 121 -21.95 6.90 4.59
CA ASN A 121 -22.46 6.78 5.96
C ASN A 121 -21.73 7.76 6.90
N THR A 122 -20.41 7.85 6.80
CA THR A 122 -19.62 8.81 7.59
C THR A 122 -20.03 10.25 7.29
N LYS A 123 -20.18 10.60 6.00
CA LYS A 123 -20.62 11.93 5.58
C LYS A 123 -22.02 12.25 6.11
N SER A 124 -22.94 11.31 6.05
CA SER A 124 -24.29 11.44 6.58
C SER A 124 -24.30 11.61 8.11
N ALA A 125 -23.55 10.77 8.83
CA ALA A 125 -23.41 10.87 10.28
C ALA A 125 -22.81 12.20 10.73
N LEU A 126 -21.77 12.70 10.05
CA LEU A 126 -21.17 13.99 10.31
C LEU A 126 -22.14 15.15 10.03
N ALA A 127 -22.93 15.06 8.95
CA ALA A 127 -23.96 16.05 8.63
C ALA A 127 -25.05 16.10 9.73
N GLN A 128 -25.48 14.95 10.23
CA GLN A 128 -26.42 14.86 11.34
C GLN A 128 -25.84 15.42 12.64
N ALA A 129 -24.58 15.11 12.95
CA ALA A 129 -23.87 15.67 14.11
C ALA A 129 -23.80 17.20 14.02
N LYS A 130 -23.46 17.75 12.83
CA LYS A 130 -23.45 19.19 12.58
C LYS A 130 -24.83 19.84 12.78
N LYS A 131 -25.92 19.20 12.31
CA LYS A 131 -27.29 19.69 12.53
C LYS A 131 -27.67 19.72 14.01
N ARG A 132 -27.10 18.82 14.82
CA ARG A 132 -27.28 18.80 16.29
C ARG A 132 -26.37 19.77 17.04
N GLY A 133 -25.62 20.63 16.34
CA GLY A 133 -24.73 21.63 16.93
C GLY A 133 -23.37 21.09 17.37
N VAL A 134 -23.00 19.85 17.00
CA VAL A 134 -21.67 19.31 17.33
C VAL A 134 -20.63 20.01 16.46
N VAL A 135 -19.64 20.63 17.10
CA VAL A 135 -18.50 21.24 16.42
C VAL A 135 -17.53 20.13 16.02
N LEU A 136 -17.37 19.93 14.70
CA LEU A 136 -16.51 18.90 14.15
C LEU A 136 -15.07 19.41 14.02
N GLY A 137 -14.11 18.48 14.18
CA GLY A 137 -12.69 18.78 14.02
C GLY A 137 -11.96 18.98 15.34
N ASN A 138 -10.71 19.40 15.23
CA ASN A 138 -9.87 19.63 16.40
C ASN A 138 -10.19 21.00 17.04
N THR A 139 -11.01 20.97 18.09
CA THR A 139 -11.43 22.19 18.80
C THR A 139 -10.47 22.61 19.93
N LYS A 140 -9.56 21.74 20.37
CA LYS A 140 -8.73 21.97 21.56
C LYS A 140 -7.40 22.68 21.28
N ASN A 141 -6.74 22.36 20.17
CA ASN A 141 -5.40 22.86 19.87
C ASN A 141 -5.21 23.33 18.42
N LEU A 142 -6.25 23.86 17.80
CA LEU A 142 -6.29 24.29 16.39
C LEU A 142 -5.10 25.20 16.03
N LYS A 143 -4.82 26.21 16.87
CA LYS A 143 -3.72 27.16 16.64
C LYS A 143 -2.34 26.47 16.65
N GLN A 144 -2.12 25.54 17.59
CA GLN A 144 -0.85 24.81 17.68
C GLN A 144 -0.71 23.81 16.52
N ALA A 145 -1.78 23.12 16.17
CA ALA A 145 -1.80 22.18 15.04
C ALA A 145 -1.54 22.94 13.71
N ALA A 146 -2.17 24.10 13.51
CA ALA A 146 -1.93 24.95 12.34
C ALA A 146 -0.47 25.42 12.28
N LYS A 147 0.11 25.87 13.40
CA LYS A 147 1.51 26.30 13.48
C LYS A 147 2.47 25.17 13.12
N LYS A 148 2.27 23.95 13.67
CA LYS A 148 3.06 22.76 13.34
C LYS A 148 2.91 22.34 11.88
N GLY A 149 1.68 22.36 11.35
CA GLY A 149 1.40 22.05 9.94
C GLY A 149 2.07 23.02 8.98
N ASN A 150 2.00 24.33 9.25
CA ASN A 150 2.64 25.36 8.43
C ASN A 150 4.17 25.27 8.50
N ALA A 151 4.75 25.01 9.67
CA ALA A 151 6.20 24.78 9.80
C ALA A 151 6.66 23.59 8.96
N LYS A 152 5.93 22.46 9.01
CA LYS A 152 6.23 21.28 8.20
C LYS A 152 6.11 21.54 6.70
N LYS A 153 5.07 22.27 6.27
CA LYS A 153 4.91 22.67 4.86
C LYS A 153 6.07 23.52 4.38
N LYS A 154 6.52 24.47 5.21
CA LYS A 154 7.66 25.34 4.88
C LYS A 154 8.94 24.53 4.74
N LEU A 155 9.24 23.63 5.67
CA LEU A 155 10.41 22.74 5.59
C LEU A 155 10.41 21.92 4.28
N LEU A 156 9.28 21.28 3.95
CA LEU A 156 9.15 20.51 2.72
C LEU A 156 9.31 21.38 1.45
N ALA A 157 8.81 22.61 1.47
CA ALA A 157 8.99 23.54 0.36
C ALA A 157 10.46 23.98 0.22
N ASP A 158 11.14 24.25 1.33
CA ASP A 158 12.55 24.64 1.35
C ASP A 158 13.45 23.48 0.88
N GLU A 159 13.17 22.24 1.31
CA GLU A 159 13.86 21.04 0.83
C GLU A 159 13.70 20.86 -0.68
N LYS A 160 12.46 20.99 -1.18
CA LYS A 160 12.19 20.91 -2.62
C LYS A 160 12.88 22.02 -3.41
N ALA A 161 12.86 23.25 -2.90
CA ALA A 161 13.56 24.37 -3.52
C ALA A 161 15.08 24.14 -3.59
N ARG A 162 15.69 23.61 -2.53
CA ARG A 162 17.12 23.25 -2.51
C ARG A 162 17.43 22.16 -3.52
N SER A 163 16.62 21.10 -3.62
CA SER A 163 16.84 20.03 -4.58
C SER A 163 16.77 20.53 -6.02
N VAL A 164 15.82 21.40 -6.34
CA VAL A 164 15.74 22.03 -7.66
C VAL A 164 16.92 22.95 -7.94
N ASN A 165 17.33 23.74 -6.95
CA ASN A 165 18.49 24.64 -7.11
C ASN A 165 19.80 23.86 -7.36
N ASN A 166 20.00 22.74 -6.69
CA ASN A 166 21.15 21.86 -6.92
C ASN A 166 21.17 21.33 -8.35
N ILE A 167 20.01 20.87 -8.88
CA ILE A 167 19.91 20.40 -10.27
C ILE A 167 20.25 21.53 -11.26
N ILE A 168 19.82 22.77 -10.99
CA ILE A 168 20.14 23.94 -11.85
C ILE A 168 21.63 24.27 -11.81
N LEU A 169 22.28 24.10 -10.67
CA LEU A 169 23.72 24.33 -10.52
C LEU A 169 24.57 23.27 -11.23
N ASP A 170 24.12 22.02 -11.20
CA ASP A 170 24.77 20.89 -11.90
C ASP A 170 24.64 20.95 -13.44
N LEU A 171 23.72 21.75 -13.94
CA LEU A 171 23.50 21.96 -15.38
C LEU A 171 24.23 23.19 -15.96
N LYS A 172 24.99 23.94 -15.17
CA LYS A 172 25.83 25.06 -15.57
C LYS A 172 27.29 24.66 -15.64
#